data_1d83b56b2a0482334dd1b3d7189ca4df
#
_entry.id   1d83b56b2a0482334dd1b3d7189ca4df
#
_cell.length_a   1.000
_cell.length_b   1.000
_cell.length_c   1.000
_cell.angle_alpha   90.00
_cell.angle_beta   90.00
_cell.angle_gamma   90.00
#
_symmetry.space_group_name_H-M   'P 1'
#
loop_
_entity.id
_entity.type
_entity.pdbx_description
1 polymer ?
#
loop_
_entity_poly.entity_id
_entity_poly.type
_entity_poly.pdbx_seq_one_letter_code
_entity_poly.pdbx_strand_id
1 'polypeptide(L)'
;MIVCGGSIDTPRLLLLNGIGPARELERLGVKVVKDLPGVGKQLHDHVMTFLCCEVDASQNDKYAFESNENMVLEADALWKKDKSGAFALHNSGLWGGYLKLPGLEEFPEYKALDKDMQEFLSRDSVPAYEFCGHAILFPPGTVLPEGSGYLTAVAFLMNPQSEGSITLSSTNPEDKPVIDVAYLRHPYDRRVLREGIRQTWTKFFDPPDVKKYVKKRIYGPESLSDEDIDAFMKDAAGTVWHANGTAVMGKKDNPLACVDSSFRVYGVEGLRVADLSVCPLTTK
;
A
#
# COMPACT_ATOMS: atom_id res chain seq x y z
N MET A 1 26.47 14.07 5.32
CA MET A 1 25.79 13.29 4.25
C MET A 1 24.32 13.11 4.64
N ILE A 2 23.40 13.16 3.65
CA ILE A 2 21.99 12.84 3.86
C ILE A 2 21.64 11.72 2.87
N VAL A 3 21.10 10.60 3.36
CA VAL A 3 20.63 9.48 2.55
C VAL A 3 19.13 9.64 2.33
N CYS A 4 18.70 9.53 1.08
CA CYS A 4 17.31 9.65 0.64
C CYS A 4 17.01 8.58 -0.43
N GLY A 5 17.37 7.32 -0.15
CA GLY A 5 17.20 6.20 -1.08
C GLY A 5 15.81 5.54 -1.03
N GLY A 6 14.92 6.02 -0.14
CA GLY A 6 13.62 5.41 0.10
C GLY A 6 13.70 4.15 0.96
N SER A 7 12.54 3.58 1.26
CA SER A 7 12.41 2.50 2.27
C SER A 7 13.04 1.16 1.85
N ILE A 8 13.47 1.02 0.60
CA ILE A 8 14.14 -0.18 0.10
C ILE A 8 15.66 0.04 0.03
N ASP A 9 16.10 1.10 -0.64
CA ASP A 9 17.54 1.29 -0.86
C ASP A 9 18.24 1.99 0.29
N THR A 10 17.57 2.80 1.11
CA THR A 10 18.20 3.39 2.31
C THR A 10 18.69 2.33 3.29
N PRO A 11 17.89 1.34 3.75
CA PRO A 11 18.41 0.28 4.61
C PRO A 11 19.47 -0.57 3.89
N ARG A 12 19.31 -0.86 2.60
CA ARG A 12 20.31 -1.57 1.80
C ARG A 12 21.67 -0.86 1.81
N LEU A 13 21.69 0.45 1.58
CA LEU A 13 22.90 1.26 1.65
C LEU A 13 23.56 1.23 3.03
N LEU A 14 22.76 1.37 4.10
CA LEU A 14 23.28 1.29 5.46
C LEU A 14 23.89 -0.09 5.74
N LEU A 15 23.19 -1.16 5.41
CA LEU A 15 23.64 -2.54 5.61
C LEU A 15 24.94 -2.84 4.83
N LEU A 16 25.03 -2.46 3.56
CA LEU A 16 26.24 -2.64 2.73
C LEU A 16 27.46 -1.90 3.31
N ASN A 17 27.23 -0.81 4.04
CA ASN A 17 28.27 -0.03 4.69
C ASN A 17 28.50 -0.43 6.16
N GLY A 18 27.98 -1.57 6.60
CA GLY A 18 28.21 -2.11 7.93
C GLY A 18 27.41 -1.43 9.06
N ILE A 19 26.33 -0.73 8.72
CA ILE A 19 25.42 -0.10 9.67
C ILE A 19 24.12 -0.90 9.68
N GLY A 20 23.90 -1.70 10.72
CA GLY A 20 22.72 -2.58 10.80
C GLY A 20 22.90 -3.69 11.84
N PRO A 21 22.02 -4.72 11.84
CA PRO A 21 22.07 -5.83 12.78
C PRO A 21 23.41 -6.59 12.68
N ALA A 22 24.27 -6.51 13.71
CA ALA A 22 25.63 -7.05 13.69
C ALA A 22 25.69 -8.52 13.24
N ARG A 23 24.83 -9.38 13.81
CA ARG A 23 24.79 -10.81 13.48
C ARG A 23 24.46 -11.09 12.01
N GLU A 24 23.59 -10.29 11.40
CA GLU A 24 23.21 -10.46 9.99
C GLU A 24 24.37 -10.02 9.09
N LEU A 25 25.02 -8.91 9.42
CA LEU A 25 26.18 -8.39 8.70
C LEU A 25 27.38 -9.36 8.77
N GLU A 26 27.70 -9.84 9.95
CA GLU A 26 28.81 -10.81 10.15
C GLU A 26 28.59 -12.10 9.37
N ARG A 27 27.36 -12.62 9.32
CA ARG A 27 27.01 -13.84 8.54
C ARG A 27 27.30 -13.67 7.06
N LEU A 28 27.18 -12.45 6.54
CA LEU A 28 27.49 -12.11 5.13
C LEU A 28 28.95 -11.69 4.93
N GLY A 29 29.77 -11.62 5.99
CA GLY A 29 31.15 -11.15 5.93
C GLY A 29 31.27 -9.62 5.81
N VAL A 30 30.22 -8.86 6.10
CA VAL A 30 30.25 -7.40 6.14
C VAL A 30 30.86 -6.95 7.47
N LYS A 31 31.90 -6.10 7.41
CA LYS A 31 32.49 -5.52 8.61
C LYS A 31 31.50 -4.61 9.32
N VAL A 32 31.19 -4.92 10.58
CA VAL A 32 30.27 -4.08 11.38
C VAL A 32 30.96 -2.75 11.73
N VAL A 33 30.36 -1.66 11.27
CA VAL A 33 30.74 -0.28 11.61
C VAL A 33 29.91 0.19 12.79
N LYS A 34 28.60 -0.10 12.75
CA LYS A 34 27.67 0.23 13.83
C LYS A 34 26.59 -0.84 13.95
N ASP A 35 26.51 -1.48 15.10
CA ASP A 35 25.37 -2.32 15.42
C ASP A 35 24.13 -1.45 15.63
N LEU A 36 23.16 -1.58 14.72
CA LEU A 36 21.91 -0.83 14.69
C LEU A 36 20.78 -1.77 14.28
N PRO A 37 20.21 -2.50 15.25
CA PRO A 37 19.29 -3.63 14.97
C PRO A 37 18.05 -3.29 14.16
N GLY A 38 17.59 -2.02 14.18
CA GLY A 38 16.38 -1.58 13.50
C GLY A 38 16.53 -1.39 11.99
N VAL A 39 17.76 -1.32 11.47
CA VAL A 39 17.98 -1.11 10.03
C VAL A 39 17.46 -2.32 9.23
N GLY A 40 16.58 -2.03 8.27
CA GLY A 40 15.91 -3.02 7.45
C GLY A 40 14.78 -3.78 8.16
N LYS A 41 14.39 -3.36 9.37
CA LYS A 41 13.26 -3.94 10.12
C LYS A 41 12.04 -3.00 10.07
N GLN A 42 10.91 -3.49 10.55
CA GLN A 42 9.66 -2.71 10.62
C GLN A 42 9.22 -2.15 9.25
N LEU A 43 9.42 -2.92 8.18
CA LEU A 43 8.85 -2.59 6.88
C LEU A 43 7.33 -2.66 6.96
N HIS A 44 6.69 -1.51 6.80
CA HIS A 44 5.25 -1.40 6.63
C HIS A 44 4.93 -0.92 5.22
N ASP A 45 3.75 -1.28 4.73
CA ASP A 45 3.19 -0.75 3.49
C ASP A 45 1.67 -0.84 3.57
N HIS A 46 0.97 0.09 2.95
CA HIS A 46 -0.46 -0.09 2.73
C HIS A 46 -0.70 -1.28 1.80
N VAL A 47 -1.67 -2.10 2.15
CA VAL A 47 -2.07 -3.25 1.33
C VAL A 47 -3.38 -2.92 0.64
N MET A 48 -3.44 -3.09 -0.69
CA MET A 48 -4.65 -2.85 -1.47
C MET A 48 -5.17 -4.10 -2.15
N THR A 49 -6.46 -4.05 -2.50
CA THR A 49 -7.10 -4.97 -3.44
C THR A 49 -8.00 -4.21 -4.39
N PHE A 50 -7.99 -4.62 -5.66
CA PHE A 50 -8.93 -4.12 -6.66
C PHE A 50 -10.21 -4.95 -6.66
N LEU A 51 -11.34 -4.29 -6.92
CA LEU A 51 -12.64 -4.89 -7.17
C LEU A 51 -13.17 -4.31 -8.47
N CYS A 52 -13.50 -5.11 -9.47
CA CYS A 52 -13.87 -4.64 -10.79
C CYS A 52 -15.09 -5.34 -11.33
N CYS A 53 -16.01 -4.56 -11.89
CA CYS A 53 -17.22 -5.05 -12.59
C CYS A 53 -17.28 -4.52 -14.01
N GLU A 54 -17.80 -5.34 -14.93
CA GLU A 54 -18.27 -4.88 -16.24
C GLU A 54 -19.61 -4.17 -16.05
N VAL A 55 -19.75 -3.01 -16.67
CA VAL A 55 -20.97 -2.21 -16.69
C VAL A 55 -21.36 -1.87 -18.12
N ASP A 56 -22.53 -1.27 -18.33
CA ASP A 56 -22.92 -0.70 -19.61
C ASP A 56 -22.05 0.51 -19.94
N ALA A 57 -21.60 0.64 -21.21
CA ALA A 57 -20.73 1.75 -21.63
C ALA A 57 -21.37 3.12 -21.47
N SER A 58 -22.71 3.20 -21.42
CA SER A 58 -23.43 4.45 -21.14
C SER A 58 -23.15 5.03 -19.76
N GLN A 59 -22.63 4.20 -18.86
CA GLN A 59 -22.29 4.58 -17.49
C GLN A 59 -20.82 4.96 -17.30
N ASN A 60 -19.96 4.52 -18.21
CA ASN A 60 -18.53 4.83 -18.16
C ASN A 60 -17.91 4.58 -19.55
N ASP A 61 -17.56 5.66 -20.23
CA ASP A 61 -16.94 5.65 -21.57
C ASP A 61 -15.40 5.53 -21.53
N LYS A 62 -14.83 5.43 -20.35
CA LYS A 62 -13.38 5.38 -20.12
C LYS A 62 -12.72 4.23 -20.89
N TYR A 63 -13.34 3.06 -20.89
CA TYR A 63 -12.82 1.93 -21.65
C TYR A 63 -12.81 2.17 -23.18
N ALA A 64 -13.88 2.78 -23.71
CA ALA A 64 -13.94 3.14 -25.11
C ALA A 64 -12.83 4.14 -25.50
N PHE A 65 -12.54 5.09 -24.62
CA PHE A 65 -11.43 6.04 -24.77
C PHE A 65 -10.08 5.32 -24.70
N GLU A 66 -9.81 4.56 -23.63
CA GLU A 66 -8.52 3.90 -23.38
C GLU A 66 -8.17 2.83 -24.42
N SER A 67 -9.18 2.18 -25.03
CA SER A 67 -8.99 1.18 -26.07
C SER A 67 -8.92 1.75 -27.49
N ASN A 68 -9.08 3.05 -27.68
CA ASN A 68 -9.04 3.73 -28.97
C ASN A 68 -7.79 4.60 -29.12
N GLU A 69 -6.79 4.10 -29.83
CA GLU A 69 -5.50 4.78 -30.03
C GLU A 69 -5.66 6.19 -30.60
N ASN A 70 -6.59 6.42 -31.55
CA ASN A 70 -6.80 7.74 -32.13
C ASN A 70 -7.32 8.75 -31.10
N MET A 71 -8.25 8.33 -30.24
CA MET A 71 -8.76 9.20 -29.15
C MET A 71 -7.66 9.54 -28.15
N VAL A 72 -6.79 8.61 -27.83
CA VAL A 72 -5.65 8.82 -26.94
C VAL A 72 -4.64 9.78 -27.55
N LEU A 73 -4.32 9.62 -28.85
CA LEU A 73 -3.41 10.53 -29.58
C LEU A 73 -3.98 11.95 -29.69
N GLU A 74 -5.28 12.08 -29.95
CA GLU A 74 -5.95 13.39 -29.98
C GLU A 74 -5.91 14.07 -28.60
N ALA A 75 -6.18 13.33 -27.53
CA ALA A 75 -6.10 13.82 -26.16
C ALA A 75 -4.67 14.28 -25.81
N ASP A 76 -3.64 13.52 -26.23
CA ASP A 76 -2.23 13.89 -26.03
C ASP A 76 -1.87 15.18 -26.79
N ALA A 77 -2.35 15.32 -28.02
CA ALA A 77 -2.14 16.53 -28.82
C ALA A 77 -2.78 17.78 -28.18
N LEU A 78 -4.02 17.67 -27.67
CA LEU A 78 -4.70 18.74 -26.97
C LEU A 78 -3.98 19.09 -25.65
N TRP A 79 -3.55 18.09 -24.89
CA TRP A 79 -2.78 18.31 -23.68
C TRP A 79 -1.44 19.02 -23.95
N LYS A 80 -0.72 18.63 -24.99
CA LYS A 80 0.54 19.28 -25.37
C LYS A 80 0.32 20.72 -25.83
N LYS A 81 -0.77 20.99 -26.56
CA LYS A 81 -1.09 22.30 -27.13
C LYS A 81 -1.47 23.32 -26.04
N ASP A 82 -2.44 23.02 -25.22
CA ASP A 82 -3.07 23.99 -24.31
C ASP A 82 -3.51 23.43 -22.95
N LYS A 83 -3.08 22.18 -22.62
CA LYS A 83 -3.43 21.48 -21.37
C LYS A 83 -4.91 21.18 -21.23
N SER A 84 -5.62 21.03 -22.35
CA SER A 84 -7.04 20.68 -22.40
C SER A 84 -7.27 19.21 -22.82
N GLY A 85 -8.56 18.85 -23.00
CA GLY A 85 -8.97 17.52 -23.44
C GLY A 85 -9.03 16.49 -22.30
N ALA A 86 -9.16 15.22 -22.67
CA ALA A 86 -9.39 14.13 -21.72
C ALA A 86 -8.25 13.98 -20.70
N PHE A 87 -7.00 14.27 -21.06
CA PHE A 87 -5.87 14.23 -20.13
C PHE A 87 -5.83 15.36 -19.09
N ALA A 88 -6.63 16.43 -19.30
CA ALA A 88 -6.82 17.47 -18.30
C ALA A 88 -7.81 17.03 -17.18
N LEU A 89 -8.61 16.02 -17.46
CA LEU A 89 -9.52 15.43 -16.49
C LEU A 89 -8.74 14.32 -15.79
N HIS A 90 -8.47 14.47 -14.48
CA HIS A 90 -7.79 13.44 -13.71
C HIS A 90 -8.54 12.10 -13.84
N ASN A 91 -8.17 11.31 -14.85
CA ASN A 91 -8.63 9.96 -15.11
C ASN A 91 -10.13 9.72 -14.80
N SER A 92 -10.99 10.68 -15.20
CA SER A 92 -12.44 10.70 -14.98
C SER A 92 -12.88 10.89 -13.52
N GLY A 93 -12.03 11.51 -12.66
CA GLY A 93 -12.46 11.85 -11.31
C GLY A 93 -12.34 10.70 -10.33
N LEU A 94 -11.12 10.23 -10.09
CA LEU A 94 -10.83 9.37 -8.94
C LEU A 94 -11.40 10.04 -7.68
N TRP A 95 -12.25 9.35 -6.98
CA TRP A 95 -12.83 9.79 -5.72
C TRP A 95 -12.69 8.71 -4.66
N GLY A 96 -12.56 9.11 -3.42
CA GLY A 96 -12.31 8.17 -2.35
C GLY A 96 -12.64 8.75 -0.99
N GLY A 97 -12.44 7.95 0.02
CA GLY A 97 -12.65 8.33 1.41
C GLY A 97 -11.87 7.46 2.37
N TYR A 98 -11.47 8.08 3.46
CA TYR A 98 -10.89 7.43 4.63
C TYR A 98 -11.99 7.05 5.59
N LEU A 99 -12.14 5.77 5.87
CA LEU A 99 -13.32 5.22 6.52
C LEU A 99 -12.96 4.47 7.80
N LYS A 100 -13.87 4.57 8.79
CA LYS A 100 -13.89 3.71 9.97
C LYS A 100 -14.63 2.40 9.64
N LEU A 101 -14.29 1.35 10.38
CA LEU A 101 -15.10 0.12 10.39
C LEU A 101 -16.04 0.17 11.61
N PRO A 102 -17.35 0.14 11.40
CA PRO A 102 -18.30 0.03 12.51
C PRO A 102 -18.02 -1.25 13.33
N GLY A 103 -17.96 -1.12 14.64
CA GLY A 103 -17.69 -2.25 15.54
C GLY A 103 -16.25 -2.76 15.52
N LEU A 104 -15.27 -2.01 14.97
CA LEU A 104 -13.86 -2.40 14.96
C LEU A 104 -13.36 -2.80 16.36
N GLU A 105 -13.75 -2.06 17.39
CA GLU A 105 -13.32 -2.27 18.78
C GLU A 105 -13.88 -3.58 19.38
N GLU A 106 -14.88 -4.17 18.76
CA GLU A 106 -15.48 -5.44 19.19
C GLU A 106 -14.72 -6.66 18.66
N PHE A 107 -13.93 -6.49 17.60
CA PHE A 107 -13.20 -7.58 16.97
C PHE A 107 -12.14 -8.17 17.91
N PRO A 108 -12.07 -9.51 18.03
CA PRO A 108 -11.03 -10.16 18.81
C PRO A 108 -9.62 -9.74 18.42
N GLU A 109 -9.39 -9.54 17.12
CA GLU A 109 -8.10 -9.15 16.57
C GLU A 109 -7.69 -7.74 17.00
N TYR A 110 -8.64 -6.80 17.13
CA TYR A 110 -8.41 -5.48 17.70
C TYR A 110 -8.12 -5.56 19.20
N LYS A 111 -8.89 -6.32 19.94
CA LYS A 111 -8.72 -6.51 21.40
C LYS A 111 -7.39 -7.16 21.76
N ALA A 112 -6.80 -7.90 20.82
CA ALA A 112 -5.50 -8.55 21.01
C ALA A 112 -4.29 -7.60 20.79
N LEU A 113 -4.50 -6.40 20.24
CA LEU A 113 -3.47 -5.37 20.11
C LEU A 113 -3.08 -4.83 21.50
N ASP A 114 -1.88 -4.23 21.59
CA ASP A 114 -1.54 -3.48 22.80
C ASP A 114 -2.43 -2.24 22.98
N LYS A 115 -2.48 -1.72 24.20
CA LYS A 115 -3.41 -0.64 24.56
C LYS A 115 -3.09 0.68 23.87
N ASP A 116 -1.82 0.97 23.62
CA ASP A 116 -1.39 2.21 22.95
C ASP A 116 -1.87 2.19 21.50
N MET A 117 -1.75 1.04 20.82
CA MET A 117 -2.26 0.85 19.48
C MET A 117 -3.79 0.89 19.41
N GLN A 118 -4.49 0.26 20.38
CA GLN A 118 -5.95 0.36 20.48
C GLN A 118 -6.39 1.81 20.62
N GLU A 119 -5.76 2.59 21.53
CA GLU A 119 -6.04 4.00 21.71
C GLU A 119 -5.75 4.82 20.43
N PHE A 120 -4.64 4.55 19.75
CA PHE A 120 -4.31 5.21 18.49
C PHE A 120 -5.39 4.95 17.43
N LEU A 121 -5.77 3.69 17.22
CA LEU A 121 -6.74 3.28 16.20
C LEU A 121 -8.17 3.74 16.50
N SER A 122 -8.52 3.98 17.76
CA SER A 122 -9.85 4.46 18.17
C SER A 122 -10.08 5.94 17.82
N ARG A 123 -9.04 6.73 17.64
CA ARG A 123 -9.14 8.17 17.34
C ARG A 123 -9.95 8.43 16.07
N ASP A 124 -10.84 9.41 16.11
CA ASP A 124 -11.71 9.77 14.97
C ASP A 124 -10.94 10.07 13.69
N SER A 125 -9.75 10.66 13.82
CA SER A 125 -8.88 11.03 12.69
C SER A 125 -8.11 9.85 12.08
N VAL A 126 -8.14 8.65 12.69
CA VAL A 126 -7.40 7.46 12.23
C VAL A 126 -8.36 6.51 11.51
N PRO A 127 -8.30 6.41 10.17
CA PRO A 127 -9.15 5.51 9.40
C PRO A 127 -8.72 4.06 9.57
N ALA A 128 -9.66 3.13 9.42
CA ALA A 128 -9.35 1.71 9.34
C ALA A 128 -8.96 1.29 7.92
N TYR A 129 -9.68 1.80 6.94
CA TYR A 129 -9.41 1.54 5.52
C TYR A 129 -9.69 2.77 4.66
N GLU A 130 -9.04 2.83 3.50
CA GLU A 130 -9.34 3.78 2.45
C GLU A 130 -10.12 3.07 1.35
N PHE A 131 -11.03 3.80 0.74
CA PHE A 131 -11.76 3.40 -0.44
C PHE A 131 -11.48 4.40 -1.56
N CYS A 132 -11.13 3.88 -2.75
CA CYS A 132 -11.10 4.67 -3.97
C CYS A 132 -12.00 4.05 -5.01
N GLY A 133 -12.86 4.87 -5.61
CA GLY A 133 -13.70 4.49 -6.74
C GLY A 133 -13.16 5.00 -8.07
N HIS A 134 -13.60 4.39 -9.16
CA HIS A 134 -13.28 4.80 -10.53
C HIS A 134 -11.79 4.65 -10.91
N ALA A 135 -11.14 3.63 -10.37
CA ALA A 135 -9.75 3.30 -10.69
C ALA A 135 -9.61 2.73 -12.13
N ILE A 136 -8.42 2.27 -12.48
CA ILE A 136 -8.12 1.64 -13.78
C ILE A 136 -8.86 0.31 -13.96
N LEU A 137 -9.03 -0.13 -15.21
CA LEU A 137 -9.51 -1.48 -15.51
C LEU A 137 -8.54 -2.52 -14.93
N PHE A 138 -9.08 -3.46 -14.16
CA PHE A 138 -8.28 -4.49 -13.52
C PHE A 138 -8.95 -5.89 -13.69
N PRO A 139 -8.18 -6.97 -13.97
CA PRO A 139 -6.72 -7.01 -14.16
C PRO A 139 -6.25 -6.29 -15.44
N PRO A 140 -5.00 -5.83 -15.49
CA PRO A 140 -4.42 -5.28 -16.72
C PRO A 140 -4.52 -6.29 -17.89
N GLY A 141 -4.80 -5.79 -19.09
CA GLY A 141 -4.98 -6.63 -20.27
C GLY A 141 -6.37 -7.24 -20.41
N THR A 142 -7.29 -6.95 -19.50
CA THR A 142 -8.71 -7.36 -19.66
C THR A 142 -9.32 -6.72 -20.90
N VAL A 143 -9.94 -7.54 -21.76
CA VAL A 143 -10.67 -7.09 -22.95
C VAL A 143 -12.16 -7.19 -22.68
N LEU A 144 -12.86 -6.09 -22.83
CA LEU A 144 -14.32 -6.04 -22.66
C LEU A 144 -15.03 -6.10 -24.03
N PRO A 145 -16.25 -6.65 -24.08
CA PRO A 145 -17.08 -6.62 -25.27
C PRO A 145 -17.39 -5.17 -25.71
N GLU A 146 -17.68 -5.01 -27.01
CA GLU A 146 -18.22 -3.75 -27.54
C GLU A 146 -19.48 -3.31 -26.77
N GLY A 147 -19.60 -2.03 -26.49
CA GLY A 147 -20.72 -1.50 -25.68
C GLY A 147 -20.60 -1.79 -24.18
N SER A 148 -19.46 -2.27 -23.71
CA SER A 148 -19.17 -2.43 -22.29
C SER A 148 -18.20 -1.36 -21.80
N GLY A 149 -18.37 -0.97 -20.54
CA GLY A 149 -17.45 -0.21 -19.74
C GLY A 149 -17.07 -0.98 -18.48
N TYR A 150 -16.38 -0.34 -17.57
CA TYR A 150 -16.00 -0.96 -16.30
C TYR A 150 -16.17 0.00 -15.13
N LEU A 151 -16.35 -0.57 -13.95
CA LEU A 151 -16.37 0.15 -12.69
C LEU A 151 -15.40 -0.54 -11.73
N THR A 152 -14.37 0.16 -11.30
CA THR A 152 -13.35 -0.36 -10.41
C THR A 152 -13.33 0.42 -9.10
N ALA A 153 -13.30 -0.32 -8.00
CA ALA A 153 -13.04 0.18 -6.66
C ALA A 153 -11.77 -0.45 -6.09
N VAL A 154 -11.13 0.25 -5.18
CA VAL A 154 -9.95 -0.23 -4.46
C VAL A 154 -10.19 -0.09 -2.97
N ALA A 155 -9.88 -1.12 -2.22
CA ALA A 155 -9.87 -1.09 -0.77
C ALA A 155 -8.41 -1.16 -0.28
N PHE A 156 -8.03 -0.25 0.61
CA PHE A 156 -6.68 -0.17 1.18
C PHE A 156 -6.74 -0.36 2.69
N LEU A 157 -5.86 -1.19 3.22
CA LEU A 157 -5.59 -1.26 4.65
C LEU A 157 -4.74 -0.06 5.07
N MET A 158 -5.22 0.76 6.01
CA MET A 158 -4.56 2.03 6.34
C MET A 158 -3.52 1.95 7.47
N ASN A 159 -3.69 1.07 8.42
CA ASN A 159 -2.80 0.96 9.59
C ASN A 159 -2.35 -0.50 9.77
N PRO A 160 -1.49 -1.02 8.87
CA PRO A 160 -1.03 -2.40 8.95
C PRO A 160 -0.24 -2.63 10.24
N GLN A 161 -0.48 -3.78 10.86
CA GLN A 161 0.24 -4.29 12.02
C GLN A 161 1.25 -5.38 11.65
N SER A 162 1.20 -5.84 10.40
CA SER A 162 2.22 -6.75 9.86
C SER A 162 3.51 -5.99 9.63
N GLU A 163 4.62 -6.56 10.09
CA GLU A 163 5.96 -6.02 9.94
C GLU A 163 6.82 -6.93 9.06
N GLY A 164 7.35 -6.36 8.02
CA GLY A 164 8.28 -7.00 7.10
C GLY A 164 9.73 -6.58 7.32
N SER A 165 10.58 -6.91 6.35
CA SER A 165 12.00 -6.56 6.43
C SER A 165 12.67 -6.42 5.07
N ILE A 166 13.76 -5.66 5.05
CA ILE A 166 14.74 -5.56 3.98
C ILE A 166 16.06 -6.14 4.49
N THR A 167 16.61 -7.13 3.81
CA THR A 167 17.90 -7.71 4.15
C THR A 167 18.79 -7.85 2.90
N LEU A 168 20.10 -7.98 3.10
CA LEU A 168 21.01 -8.22 1.98
C LEU A 168 20.93 -9.69 1.54
N SER A 169 20.93 -9.90 0.22
CA SER A 169 21.14 -11.23 -0.37
C SER A 169 22.63 -11.59 -0.49
N SER A 170 23.48 -10.58 -0.68
CA SER A 170 24.94 -10.70 -0.77
C SER A 170 25.61 -9.36 -0.43
N THR A 171 26.95 -9.32 -0.51
CA THR A 171 27.74 -8.08 -0.35
C THR A 171 27.96 -7.33 -1.67
N ASN A 172 27.52 -7.88 -2.80
CA ASN A 172 27.58 -7.20 -4.07
C ASN A 172 26.48 -6.12 -4.17
N PRO A 173 26.83 -4.83 -4.37
CA PRO A 173 25.85 -3.76 -4.43
C PRO A 173 24.91 -3.84 -5.66
N GLU A 174 25.21 -4.65 -6.66
CA GLU A 174 24.32 -4.84 -7.82
C GLU A 174 23.22 -5.89 -7.55
N ASP A 175 23.38 -6.72 -6.51
CA ASP A 175 22.38 -7.72 -6.18
C ASP A 175 21.17 -7.09 -5.49
N LYS A 176 19.98 -7.54 -5.87
CA LYS A 176 18.74 -7.07 -5.26
C LYS A 176 18.65 -7.51 -3.80
N PRO A 177 18.13 -6.65 -2.90
CA PRO A 177 17.88 -7.06 -1.52
C PRO A 177 16.78 -8.13 -1.45
N VAL A 178 16.75 -8.87 -0.37
CA VAL A 178 15.60 -9.71 -0.02
C VAL A 178 14.56 -8.81 0.65
N ILE A 179 13.37 -8.76 0.05
CA ILE A 179 12.23 -7.96 0.52
C ILE A 179 11.17 -8.92 1.04
N ASP A 180 10.93 -8.93 2.34
CA ASP A 180 9.79 -9.61 2.95
C ASP A 180 8.75 -8.55 3.33
N VAL A 181 7.69 -8.45 2.55
CA VAL A 181 6.63 -7.46 2.79
C VAL A 181 5.68 -7.86 3.92
N ALA A 182 5.66 -9.11 4.31
CA ALA A 182 4.83 -9.68 5.39
C ALA A 182 3.32 -9.40 5.29
N TYR A 183 2.79 -9.08 4.10
CA TYR A 183 1.39 -8.70 3.93
C TYR A 183 0.43 -9.68 4.59
N LEU A 184 -0.55 -9.13 5.33
CA LEU A 184 -1.61 -9.88 5.98
C LEU A 184 -1.13 -10.98 6.95
N ARG A 185 0.11 -10.90 7.43
CA ARG A 185 0.65 -11.84 8.42
C ARG A 185 -0.04 -11.65 9.76
N HIS A 186 -0.31 -10.40 10.15
CA HIS A 186 -1.02 -10.09 11.37
C HIS A 186 -2.53 -10.34 11.25
N PRO A 187 -3.21 -10.98 12.24
CA PRO A 187 -4.66 -11.23 12.18
C PRO A 187 -5.52 -9.98 12.02
N TYR A 188 -5.15 -8.88 12.68
CA TYR A 188 -5.83 -7.60 12.57
C TYR A 188 -5.90 -7.11 11.11
N ASP A 189 -4.79 -7.21 10.37
CA ASP A 189 -4.73 -6.75 8.98
C ASP A 189 -5.68 -7.53 8.09
N ARG A 190 -5.71 -8.86 8.26
CA ARG A 190 -6.66 -9.71 7.53
C ARG A 190 -8.10 -9.33 7.84
N ARG A 191 -8.41 -9.12 9.13
CA ARG A 191 -9.76 -8.74 9.55
C ARG A 191 -10.19 -7.41 8.95
N VAL A 192 -9.35 -6.38 9.07
CA VAL A 192 -9.68 -5.03 8.59
C VAL A 192 -9.81 -4.99 7.07
N LEU A 193 -8.89 -5.61 6.33
CA LEU A 193 -8.98 -5.62 4.86
C LEU A 193 -10.19 -6.43 4.38
N ARG A 194 -10.50 -7.57 5.01
CA ARG A 194 -11.70 -8.36 4.73
C ARG A 194 -12.97 -7.53 4.87
N GLU A 195 -13.12 -6.83 5.98
CA GLU A 195 -14.27 -5.96 6.20
C GLU A 195 -14.28 -4.75 5.25
N GLY A 196 -13.11 -4.18 4.94
CA GLY A 196 -12.95 -3.12 3.94
C GLY A 196 -13.45 -3.56 2.55
N ILE A 197 -13.09 -4.76 2.11
CA ILE A 197 -13.57 -5.36 0.86
C ILE A 197 -15.09 -5.54 0.90
N ARG A 198 -15.62 -6.13 1.99
CA ARG A 198 -17.07 -6.35 2.18
C ARG A 198 -17.83 -5.04 2.15
N GLN A 199 -17.36 -4.04 2.87
CA GLN A 199 -17.96 -2.70 2.91
C GLN A 199 -17.89 -2.02 1.52
N THR A 200 -16.75 -2.10 0.83
CA THR A 200 -16.59 -1.58 -0.52
C THR A 200 -17.59 -2.23 -1.47
N TRP A 201 -17.72 -3.57 -1.41
CA TRP A 201 -18.68 -4.26 -2.27
C TRP A 201 -20.11 -3.83 -1.98
N THR A 202 -20.54 -3.92 -0.73
CA THR A 202 -21.93 -3.67 -0.33
C THR A 202 -22.36 -2.21 -0.46
N LYS A 203 -21.45 -1.27 -0.33
CA LYS A 203 -21.75 0.16 -0.38
C LYS A 203 -21.51 0.79 -1.75
N PHE A 204 -20.69 0.17 -2.60
CA PHE A 204 -20.35 0.72 -3.90
C PHE A 204 -20.98 -0.02 -5.07
N PHE A 205 -20.95 -1.37 -5.08
CA PHE A 205 -21.50 -2.14 -6.21
C PHE A 205 -22.94 -2.61 -5.99
N ASP A 206 -23.35 -2.89 -4.75
CA ASP A 206 -24.67 -3.43 -4.43
C ASP A 206 -25.84 -2.41 -4.32
N PRO A 207 -25.62 -1.09 -4.12
CA PRO A 207 -26.72 -0.16 -4.09
C PRO A 207 -27.56 -0.29 -5.38
N PRO A 208 -28.91 -0.27 -5.28
CA PRO A 208 -29.80 -0.50 -6.45
C PRO A 208 -29.50 0.39 -7.65
N ASP A 209 -29.10 1.65 -7.39
CA ASP A 209 -28.77 2.63 -8.41
C ASP A 209 -27.50 2.32 -9.19
N VAL A 210 -26.58 1.56 -8.62
CA VAL A 210 -25.34 1.08 -9.27
C VAL A 210 -25.55 -0.33 -9.80
N LYS A 211 -26.10 -1.22 -8.97
CA LYS A 211 -26.27 -2.65 -9.28
C LYS A 211 -27.01 -2.92 -10.59
N LYS A 212 -28.01 -2.09 -10.94
CA LYS A 212 -28.77 -2.22 -12.19
C LYS A 212 -27.91 -2.10 -13.46
N TYR A 213 -26.72 -1.49 -13.38
CA TYR A 213 -25.79 -1.33 -14.49
C TYR A 213 -24.67 -2.37 -14.50
N VAL A 214 -24.49 -3.11 -13.40
CA VAL A 214 -23.47 -4.16 -13.30
C VAL A 214 -23.91 -5.38 -14.10
N LYS A 215 -23.15 -5.73 -15.14
CA LYS A 215 -23.38 -6.91 -15.99
C LYS A 215 -22.79 -8.16 -15.34
N LYS A 216 -21.53 -8.09 -14.93
CA LYS A 216 -20.82 -9.16 -14.24
C LYS A 216 -19.63 -8.67 -13.43
N ARG A 217 -19.21 -9.47 -12.48
CA ARG A 217 -17.92 -9.29 -11.79
C ARG A 217 -16.78 -9.67 -12.74
N ILE A 218 -15.77 -8.81 -12.84
CA ILE A 218 -14.52 -9.07 -13.56
C ILE A 218 -13.46 -9.56 -12.58
N TYR A 219 -13.33 -8.86 -11.44
CA TYR A 219 -12.32 -9.14 -10.43
C TYR A 219 -12.87 -8.87 -9.04
N GLY A 220 -12.66 -9.81 -8.11
CA GLY A 220 -13.15 -9.76 -6.74
C GLY A 220 -13.42 -11.16 -6.17
N PRO A 221 -13.76 -11.28 -4.89
CA PRO A 221 -14.05 -12.57 -4.28
C PRO A 221 -15.31 -13.23 -4.88
N GLU A 222 -15.40 -14.55 -4.86
CA GLU A 222 -16.56 -15.27 -5.40
C GLU A 222 -17.86 -14.95 -4.67
N SER A 223 -17.79 -14.86 -3.35
CA SER A 223 -18.86 -14.35 -2.49
C SER A 223 -18.31 -13.39 -1.45
N LEU A 224 -19.19 -12.88 -0.56
CA LEU A 224 -18.79 -12.05 0.57
C LEU A 224 -18.63 -12.86 1.87
N SER A 225 -18.50 -14.19 1.79
CA SER A 225 -18.12 -15.03 2.92
C SER A 225 -16.69 -14.72 3.37
N ASP A 226 -16.36 -15.04 4.62
CA ASP A 226 -14.99 -14.84 5.12
C ASP A 226 -13.99 -15.69 4.33
N GLU A 227 -14.37 -16.92 3.98
CA GLU A 227 -13.54 -17.87 3.25
C GLU A 227 -13.20 -17.38 1.84
N ASP A 228 -14.19 -16.89 1.10
CA ASP A 228 -13.99 -16.43 -0.28
C ASP A 228 -13.21 -15.14 -0.33
N ILE A 229 -13.46 -14.22 0.61
CA ILE A 229 -12.66 -12.98 0.70
C ILE A 229 -11.22 -13.30 1.10
N ASP A 230 -10.99 -14.21 2.05
CA ASP A 230 -9.63 -14.60 2.46
C ASP A 230 -8.87 -15.31 1.34
N ALA A 231 -9.55 -16.16 0.58
CA ALA A 231 -8.95 -16.78 -0.61
C ALA A 231 -8.57 -15.72 -1.65
N PHE A 232 -9.47 -14.79 -1.93
CA PHE A 232 -9.21 -13.67 -2.84
C PHE A 232 -8.05 -12.80 -2.39
N MET A 233 -7.98 -12.43 -1.10
CA MET A 233 -6.90 -11.58 -0.57
C MET A 233 -5.51 -12.19 -0.74
N LYS A 234 -5.37 -13.53 -0.68
CA LYS A 234 -4.08 -14.20 -0.87
C LYS A 234 -3.47 -13.94 -2.24
N ASP A 235 -4.31 -13.86 -3.27
CA ASP A 235 -3.86 -13.70 -4.65
C ASP A 235 -3.91 -12.24 -5.11
N ALA A 236 -4.78 -11.43 -4.49
CA ALA A 236 -5.11 -10.08 -4.93
C ALA A 236 -4.41 -8.96 -4.15
N ALA A 237 -3.93 -9.26 -2.91
CA ALA A 237 -3.31 -8.24 -2.08
C ALA A 237 -1.98 -7.77 -2.67
N GLY A 238 -1.83 -6.46 -2.83
CA GLY A 238 -0.65 -5.85 -3.42
C GLY A 238 -0.24 -4.55 -2.76
N THR A 239 0.94 -4.08 -3.15
CA THR A 239 1.51 -2.80 -2.71
C THR A 239 0.78 -1.62 -3.32
N VAL A 240 0.76 -0.50 -2.61
CA VAL A 240 0.46 0.84 -3.16
C VAL A 240 1.71 1.72 -3.21
N TRP A 241 2.89 1.10 -3.08
CA TRP A 241 4.19 1.79 -3.10
C TRP A 241 4.38 2.80 -1.96
N HIS A 242 3.77 2.55 -0.82
CA HIS A 242 3.87 3.37 0.40
C HIS A 242 4.80 2.76 1.45
N ALA A 243 5.74 1.91 1.02
CA ALA A 243 6.71 1.27 1.91
C ALA A 243 7.43 2.28 2.81
N ASN A 244 7.50 2.00 4.12
CA ASN A 244 8.09 2.88 5.13
C ASN A 244 8.68 2.09 6.32
N GLY A 245 9.31 2.78 7.26
CA GLY A 245 9.69 2.24 8.59
C GLY A 245 11.03 1.50 8.65
N THR A 246 11.74 1.29 7.55
CA THR A 246 12.95 0.44 7.51
C THR A 246 14.22 1.07 8.08
N ALA A 247 14.17 2.33 8.54
CA ALA A 247 15.21 3.01 9.30
C ALA A 247 14.56 3.96 10.32
N VAL A 248 13.67 3.43 11.13
CA VAL A 248 12.64 4.16 11.88
C VAL A 248 13.22 5.22 12.82
N MET A 249 12.52 6.35 12.86
CA MET A 249 12.77 7.41 13.84
C MET A 249 12.18 7.01 15.20
N GLY A 250 12.94 7.22 16.25
CA GLY A 250 12.48 6.94 17.60
C GLY A 250 13.40 7.49 18.67
N LYS A 251 13.01 7.31 19.93
CA LYS A 251 13.87 7.65 21.07
C LYS A 251 15.05 6.69 21.17
N LYS A 252 16.13 7.13 21.78
CA LYS A 252 17.39 6.37 21.92
C LYS A 252 17.23 5.07 22.73
N ASP A 253 16.25 5.00 23.60
CA ASP A 253 15.92 3.83 24.43
C ASP A 253 15.07 2.78 23.67
N ASN A 254 14.53 3.13 22.51
CA ASN A 254 13.89 2.15 21.61
C ASN A 254 15.00 1.37 20.86
N PRO A 255 15.11 0.04 21.05
CA PRO A 255 16.18 -0.75 20.46
C PRO A 255 16.11 -0.82 18.92
N LEU A 256 14.96 -0.52 18.31
CA LEU A 256 14.77 -0.51 16.87
C LEU A 256 14.87 0.88 16.24
N ALA A 257 15.03 1.95 17.05
CA ALA A 257 15.22 3.29 16.52
C ALA A 257 16.57 3.42 15.79
N CYS A 258 16.52 3.90 14.55
CA CYS A 258 17.69 4.11 13.71
C CYS A 258 18.14 5.57 13.67
N VAL A 259 17.19 6.51 13.77
CA VAL A 259 17.49 7.96 13.73
C VAL A 259 16.76 8.71 14.84
N ASP A 260 17.34 9.85 15.22
CA ASP A 260 16.71 10.79 16.16
C ASP A 260 15.73 11.75 15.45
N SER A 261 15.06 12.63 16.23
CA SER A 261 14.13 13.65 15.72
C SER A 261 14.77 14.70 14.81
N SER A 262 16.09 14.75 14.74
CA SER A 262 16.86 15.58 13.79
C SER A 262 17.36 14.75 12.60
N PHE A 263 16.81 13.54 12.39
CA PHE A 263 17.16 12.60 11.32
C PHE A 263 18.60 12.04 11.39
N ARG A 264 19.32 12.25 12.48
CA ARG A 264 20.71 11.77 12.64
C ARG A 264 20.72 10.29 12.96
N VAL A 265 21.54 9.52 12.24
CA VAL A 265 21.73 8.08 12.48
C VAL A 265 22.42 7.87 13.83
N TYR A 266 21.85 7.05 14.69
CA TYR A 266 22.39 6.77 16.00
C TYR A 266 23.79 6.14 15.96
N GLY A 267 24.73 6.81 16.63
CA GLY A 267 26.11 6.34 16.77
C GLY A 267 26.97 6.46 15.51
N VAL A 268 26.52 7.23 14.51
CA VAL A 268 27.30 7.57 13.31
C VAL A 268 27.31 9.08 13.13
N GLU A 269 28.50 9.69 13.14
CA GLU A 269 28.64 11.13 12.99
C GLU A 269 28.47 11.57 11.52
N GLY A 270 27.85 12.73 11.33
CA GLY A 270 27.72 13.36 10.02
C GLY A 270 26.75 12.69 9.06
N LEU A 271 25.98 11.66 9.49
CA LEU A 271 25.03 10.92 8.66
C LEU A 271 23.58 11.18 9.09
N ARG A 272 22.72 11.45 8.12
CA ARG A 272 21.25 11.56 8.28
C ARG A 272 20.53 10.71 7.25
N VAL A 273 19.31 10.32 7.60
CA VAL A 273 18.33 9.69 6.69
C VAL A 273 17.09 10.58 6.64
N ALA A 274 16.63 10.90 5.42
CA ALA A 274 15.47 11.78 5.23
C ALA A 274 14.60 11.30 4.05
N ASP A 275 13.91 10.20 4.26
CA ASP A 275 12.91 9.61 3.35
C ASP A 275 11.88 8.81 4.16
N LEU A 276 10.98 8.07 3.50
CA LEU A 276 9.91 7.31 4.17
C LEU A 276 10.44 6.19 5.09
N SER A 277 11.70 5.75 4.95
CA SER A 277 12.26 4.73 5.85
C SER A 277 12.25 5.16 7.32
N VAL A 278 12.24 6.47 7.60
CA VAL A 278 12.23 6.97 8.98
C VAL A 278 10.84 7.07 9.61
N CYS A 279 9.78 6.93 8.83
CA CYS A 279 8.41 7.06 9.33
C CYS A 279 8.04 5.86 10.22
N PRO A 280 7.67 6.08 11.50
CA PRO A 280 7.34 4.98 12.41
C PRO A 280 5.94 4.40 12.19
N LEU A 281 5.10 5.10 11.45
CA LEU A 281 3.74 4.70 11.09
C LEU A 281 3.51 5.02 9.62
N THR A 282 2.71 4.19 8.95
CA THR A 282 2.30 4.46 7.58
C THR A 282 1.38 5.68 7.57
N THR A 283 1.73 6.70 6.80
CA THR A 283 0.98 7.96 6.73
C THR A 283 -0.19 7.84 5.76
N LYS A 284 -1.21 8.70 5.94
CA LYS A 284 -2.35 8.82 5.01
C LYS A 284 -1.90 9.38 3.67
#